data_30dd8eee1d9bcf659f41ef80780ad190
#
_entry.id   30dd8eee1d9bcf659f41ef80780ad190
#
_cell.length_a   1.000
_cell.length_b   1.000
_cell.length_c   1.000
_cell.angle_alpha   90.00
_cell.angle_beta   90.00
_cell.angle_gamma   90.00
#
_symmetry.space_group_name_H-M   'P 1'
#
loop_
_entity.id
_entity.type
_entity.pdbx_description
1 polymer ?
#
loop_
_entity_poly.entity_id
_entity_poly.type
_entity_poly.pdbx_seq_one_letter_code
_entity_poly.pdbx_strand_id
1 'polypeptide(L)'
;MSIDLVFVAPDDPLADGMVDAMQEAGIRAFGPNANAAIIEASKVFSKNLMKKYGIPTAKYEVFNDAQKAIDYIKNENTAPVVVKADGLALGKGVIIAQSVDEAIEAVKEIMEDKKFGDSGNNIVIEEFLTGPEVSVLAFTDGKCVKPMVSSKRPQACF
;
A
#
# COMPACT_ATOMS: atom_id res chain seq x y z
N MET A 1 -28.09 -9.43 22.09
CA MET A 1 -28.14 -8.46 20.99
C MET A 1 -27.82 -9.25 19.71
N SER A 2 -28.72 -9.29 18.74
CA SER A 2 -28.43 -9.95 17.45
C SER A 2 -27.75 -8.94 16.52
N ILE A 3 -26.76 -9.39 15.76
CA ILE A 3 -26.07 -8.62 14.72
C ILE A 3 -26.53 -9.16 13.39
N ASP A 4 -27.06 -8.30 12.52
CA ASP A 4 -27.60 -8.68 11.20
C ASP A 4 -26.56 -8.50 10.08
N LEU A 5 -25.60 -7.62 10.26
CA LEU A 5 -24.55 -7.33 9.31
C LEU A 5 -23.30 -6.79 10.01
N VAL A 6 -22.14 -7.25 9.60
CA VAL A 6 -20.83 -6.71 10.03
C VAL A 6 -20.22 -5.96 8.86
N PHE A 7 -19.80 -4.71 9.08
CA PHE A 7 -18.97 -3.96 8.16
C PHE A 7 -17.53 -3.95 8.68
N VAL A 8 -16.63 -4.63 7.96
CA VAL A 8 -15.20 -4.70 8.33
C VAL A 8 -14.49 -3.54 7.68
N ALA A 9 -14.17 -2.51 8.45
CA ALA A 9 -13.56 -1.29 7.95
C ALA A 9 -12.03 -1.20 8.10
N PRO A 10 -11.42 -1.73 9.19
CA PRO A 10 -9.96 -1.63 9.37
C PRO A 10 -9.19 -2.57 8.45
N ASP A 11 -8.01 -2.13 7.99
CA ASP A 11 -7.19 -2.82 6.99
C ASP A 11 -6.61 -4.14 7.52
N ASP A 12 -6.05 -4.13 8.75
CA ASP A 12 -5.46 -5.34 9.34
C ASP A 12 -6.47 -6.50 9.46
N PRO A 13 -7.68 -6.33 10.05
CA PRO A 13 -8.69 -7.39 10.06
C PRO A 13 -9.14 -7.87 8.68
N LEU A 14 -9.16 -6.98 7.67
CA LEU A 14 -9.47 -7.39 6.29
C LEU A 14 -8.37 -8.28 5.73
N ALA A 15 -7.11 -7.88 5.90
CA ALA A 15 -5.96 -8.65 5.46
C ALA A 15 -5.87 -10.02 6.16
N ASP A 16 -6.26 -10.07 7.45
CA ASP A 16 -6.29 -11.28 8.27
C ASP A 16 -7.49 -12.21 7.98
N GLY A 17 -8.40 -11.81 7.08
CA GLY A 17 -9.51 -12.66 6.64
C GLY A 17 -10.75 -12.62 7.54
N MET A 18 -10.98 -11.51 8.25
CA MET A 18 -12.18 -11.40 9.12
C MET A 18 -13.48 -11.59 8.34
N VAL A 19 -13.56 -11.12 7.09
CA VAL A 19 -14.76 -11.31 6.25
C VAL A 19 -15.00 -12.79 5.96
N ASP A 20 -13.94 -13.53 5.66
CA ASP A 20 -14.00 -14.98 5.41
C ASP A 20 -14.48 -15.71 6.67
N ALA A 21 -13.90 -15.40 7.82
CA ALA A 21 -14.29 -16.00 9.11
C ALA A 21 -15.76 -15.70 9.49
N MET A 22 -16.25 -14.48 9.23
CA MET A 22 -17.64 -14.12 9.46
C MET A 22 -18.60 -14.90 8.55
N GLN A 23 -18.24 -15.03 7.26
CA GLN A 23 -19.03 -15.79 6.30
C GLN A 23 -19.08 -17.28 6.65
N GLU A 24 -17.97 -17.87 7.09
CA GLU A 24 -17.90 -19.24 7.58
C GLU A 24 -18.78 -19.47 8.82
N ALA A 25 -18.87 -18.47 9.70
CA ALA A 25 -19.75 -18.48 10.86
C ALA A 25 -21.23 -18.18 10.53
N GLY A 26 -21.58 -18.01 9.24
CA GLY A 26 -22.95 -17.70 8.83
C GLY A 26 -23.39 -16.26 9.12
N ILE A 27 -22.44 -15.37 9.42
CA ILE A 27 -22.71 -13.96 9.71
C ILE A 27 -22.51 -13.16 8.41
N ARG A 28 -23.49 -12.35 8.05
CA ARG A 28 -23.39 -11.47 6.88
C ARG A 28 -22.31 -10.42 7.15
N ALA A 29 -21.32 -10.34 6.25
CA ALA A 29 -20.24 -9.37 6.35
C ALA A 29 -20.08 -8.60 5.03
N PHE A 30 -19.74 -7.32 5.14
CA PHE A 30 -19.34 -6.48 4.03
C PHE A 30 -17.85 -6.12 4.16
N GLY A 31 -17.13 -6.35 3.10
CA GLY A 31 -15.70 -6.12 2.95
C GLY A 31 -15.11 -7.11 1.95
N PRO A 32 -13.88 -6.88 1.48
CA PRO A 32 -13.18 -7.86 0.64
C PRO A 32 -12.78 -9.10 1.45
N ASN A 33 -12.82 -10.26 0.81
CA ASN A 33 -12.19 -11.46 1.33
C ASN A 33 -10.66 -11.31 1.34
N ALA A 34 -9.95 -12.10 2.14
CA ALA A 34 -8.49 -11.98 2.30
C ALA A 34 -7.72 -12.01 0.98
N ASN A 35 -8.16 -12.86 0.02
CA ASN A 35 -7.54 -12.96 -1.30
C ASN A 35 -7.71 -11.68 -2.15
N ALA A 36 -8.69 -10.84 -1.87
CA ALA A 36 -8.87 -9.54 -2.51
C ALA A 36 -8.25 -8.40 -1.67
N ALA A 37 -8.28 -8.53 -0.34
CA ALA A 37 -7.68 -7.57 0.58
C ALA A 37 -6.15 -7.45 0.43
N ILE A 38 -5.50 -8.44 -0.20
CA ILE A 38 -4.07 -8.39 -0.54
C ILE A 38 -3.69 -7.16 -1.39
N ILE A 39 -4.64 -6.56 -2.12
CA ILE A 39 -4.41 -5.32 -2.88
C ILE A 39 -3.97 -4.18 -1.93
N GLU A 40 -4.52 -4.14 -0.73
CA GLU A 40 -4.11 -3.19 0.32
C GLU A 40 -2.95 -3.74 1.14
N ALA A 41 -2.98 -5.04 1.47
CA ALA A 41 -2.00 -5.66 2.34
C ALA A 41 -0.59 -5.75 1.74
N SER A 42 -0.44 -5.77 0.40
CA SER A 42 0.86 -5.83 -0.29
C SER A 42 0.97 -4.78 -1.39
N LYS A 43 1.89 -3.85 -1.21
CA LYS A 43 2.20 -2.83 -2.22
C LYS A 43 2.84 -3.46 -3.46
N VAL A 44 3.67 -4.48 -3.27
CA VAL A 44 4.29 -5.25 -4.35
C VAL A 44 3.22 -5.93 -5.21
N PHE A 45 2.26 -6.61 -4.57
CA PHE A 45 1.14 -7.22 -5.27
C PHE A 45 0.33 -6.18 -6.05
N SER A 46 -0.04 -5.09 -5.39
CA SER A 46 -0.83 -4.00 -5.98
C SER A 46 -0.13 -3.39 -7.20
N LYS A 47 1.16 -3.09 -7.09
CA LYS A 47 1.96 -2.55 -8.19
C LYS A 47 2.05 -3.52 -9.37
N ASN A 48 2.30 -4.80 -9.10
CA ASN A 48 2.36 -5.82 -10.14
C ASN A 48 0.99 -6.02 -10.83
N LEU A 49 -0.11 -5.94 -10.07
CA LEU A 49 -1.47 -5.97 -10.61
C LEU A 49 -1.72 -4.77 -11.54
N MET A 50 -1.37 -3.56 -11.10
CA MET A 50 -1.50 -2.35 -11.92
C MET A 50 -0.70 -2.47 -13.22
N LYS A 51 0.56 -2.92 -13.14
CA LYS A 51 1.41 -3.16 -14.31
C LYS A 51 0.79 -4.17 -15.27
N LYS A 52 0.31 -5.31 -14.73
CA LYS A 52 -0.32 -6.38 -15.52
C LYS A 52 -1.53 -5.91 -16.32
N TYR A 53 -2.34 -5.03 -15.75
CA TYR A 53 -3.59 -4.57 -16.36
C TYR A 53 -3.49 -3.16 -16.95
N GLY A 54 -2.31 -2.57 -17.04
CA GLY A 54 -2.11 -1.24 -17.61
C GLY A 54 -2.78 -0.11 -16.83
N ILE A 55 -2.97 -0.29 -15.51
CA ILE A 55 -3.54 0.74 -14.62
C ILE A 55 -2.45 1.78 -14.35
N PRO A 56 -2.71 3.07 -14.60
CA PRO A 56 -1.72 4.12 -14.34
C PRO A 56 -1.26 4.13 -12.89
N THR A 57 0.04 4.18 -12.70
CA THR A 57 0.68 4.27 -11.37
C THR A 57 2.06 4.92 -11.53
N ALA A 58 2.64 5.41 -10.44
CA ALA A 58 4.02 5.89 -10.41
C ALA A 58 4.98 4.82 -10.93
N LYS A 59 6.04 5.22 -11.64
CA LYS A 59 7.13 4.30 -11.99
C LYS A 59 7.69 3.71 -10.71
N TYR A 60 8.01 2.42 -10.74
CA TYR A 60 8.46 1.73 -9.55
C TYR A 60 9.40 0.57 -9.87
N GLU A 61 10.22 0.22 -8.89
CA GLU A 61 10.97 -1.02 -8.86
C GLU A 61 10.84 -1.68 -7.49
N VAL A 62 10.90 -3.01 -7.47
CA VAL A 62 10.72 -3.84 -6.26
C VAL A 62 12.03 -4.50 -5.91
N PHE A 63 12.40 -4.46 -4.63
CA PHE A 63 13.63 -5.07 -4.12
C PHE A 63 13.35 -5.91 -2.88
N ASN A 64 13.99 -7.08 -2.82
CA ASN A 64 14.06 -7.97 -1.66
C ASN A 64 15.50 -8.09 -1.11
N ASP A 65 16.39 -7.23 -1.59
CA ASP A 65 17.80 -7.17 -1.24
C ASP A 65 18.21 -5.71 -1.10
N ALA A 66 18.71 -5.34 0.07
CA ALA A 66 19.04 -3.95 0.40
C ALA A 66 20.16 -3.41 -0.50
N GLN A 67 21.20 -4.22 -0.80
CA GLN A 67 22.32 -3.78 -1.62
C GLN A 67 21.87 -3.49 -3.05
N LYS A 68 21.01 -4.34 -3.63
CA LYS A 68 20.46 -4.11 -4.97
C LYS A 68 19.61 -2.84 -5.04
N ALA A 69 18.83 -2.58 -3.99
CA ALA A 69 18.05 -1.34 -3.89
C ALA A 69 18.96 -0.09 -3.81
N ILE A 70 20.02 -0.16 -3.01
CA ILE A 70 21.02 0.91 -2.89
C ILE A 70 21.74 1.15 -4.22
N ASP A 71 22.15 0.08 -4.90
CA ASP A 71 22.82 0.17 -6.19
C ASP A 71 21.89 0.80 -7.25
N TYR A 72 20.61 0.42 -7.25
CA TYR A 72 19.61 1.04 -8.11
C TYR A 72 19.47 2.55 -7.84
N ILE A 73 19.31 2.95 -6.57
CA ILE A 73 19.21 4.37 -6.19
C ILE A 73 20.43 5.17 -6.65
N LYS A 74 21.64 4.61 -6.46
CA LYS A 74 22.89 5.26 -6.91
C LYS A 74 22.98 5.38 -8.42
N ASN A 75 22.53 4.36 -9.16
CA ASN A 75 22.57 4.35 -10.62
C ASN A 75 21.56 5.33 -11.22
N GLU A 76 20.33 5.34 -10.71
CA GLU A 76 19.30 6.29 -11.16
C GLU A 76 19.66 7.74 -10.81
N ASN A 77 20.31 7.94 -9.65
CA ASN A 77 20.76 9.23 -9.15
C ASN A 77 19.68 10.33 -9.22
N THR A 78 18.44 9.96 -8.90
CA THR A 78 17.28 10.85 -8.95
C THR A 78 16.70 11.06 -7.55
N ALA A 79 16.24 12.28 -7.26
CA ALA A 79 15.51 12.65 -6.05
C ALA A 79 14.55 13.81 -6.41
N PRO A 80 13.41 13.95 -5.70
CA PRO A 80 12.94 13.09 -4.63
C PRO A 80 12.42 11.73 -5.13
N VAL A 81 12.48 10.71 -4.26
CA VAL A 81 11.92 9.38 -4.49
C VAL A 81 11.14 8.91 -3.27
N VAL A 82 10.26 7.93 -3.44
CA VAL A 82 9.47 7.37 -2.34
C VAL A 82 9.88 5.92 -2.10
N VAL A 83 10.36 5.62 -0.89
CA VAL A 83 10.71 4.27 -0.45
C VAL A 83 9.60 3.75 0.45
N LYS A 84 9.02 2.61 0.10
CA LYS A 84 7.88 2.02 0.82
C LYS A 84 8.20 0.59 1.25
N ALA A 85 7.98 0.29 2.53
CA ALA A 85 7.92 -1.09 2.99
C ALA A 85 6.71 -1.79 2.36
N ASP A 86 6.84 -3.07 2.00
CA ASP A 86 5.71 -3.92 1.60
C ASP A 86 4.87 -4.25 2.84
N GLY A 87 3.56 -4.35 2.70
CA GLY A 87 2.68 -4.57 3.84
C GLY A 87 2.09 -3.29 4.45
N LEU A 88 1.21 -3.48 5.44
CA LEU A 88 0.42 -2.40 6.02
C LEU A 88 1.26 -1.43 6.85
N ALA A 89 2.24 -1.95 7.62
CA ALA A 89 3.19 -1.15 8.42
C ALA A 89 2.51 -0.03 9.25
N LEU A 90 1.24 -0.22 9.63
CA LEU A 90 0.40 0.77 10.35
C LEU A 90 0.38 2.16 9.68
N GLY A 91 0.48 2.20 8.34
CA GLY A 91 0.54 3.44 7.57
C GLY A 91 1.84 4.24 7.68
N LYS A 92 2.87 3.70 8.38
CA LYS A 92 4.14 4.40 8.65
C LYS A 92 5.29 3.95 7.75
N GLY A 93 5.10 2.90 6.96
CA GLY A 93 6.14 2.30 6.12
C GLY A 93 6.45 3.06 4.82
N VAL A 94 6.27 4.40 4.78
CA VAL A 94 6.50 5.25 3.60
C VAL A 94 7.46 6.37 3.97
N ILE A 95 8.58 6.47 3.26
CA ILE A 95 9.59 7.51 3.44
C ILE A 95 9.77 8.24 2.12
N ILE A 96 9.58 9.57 2.15
CA ILE A 96 9.85 10.45 1.01
C ILE A 96 11.27 10.99 1.19
N ALA A 97 12.19 10.50 0.39
CA ALA A 97 13.59 10.89 0.43
C ALA A 97 13.84 12.07 -0.52
N GLN A 98 14.37 13.16 -0.01
CA GLN A 98 14.65 14.38 -0.76
C GLN A 98 16.03 14.34 -1.44
N SER A 99 16.87 13.39 -1.07
CA SER A 99 18.20 13.17 -1.63
C SER A 99 18.49 11.68 -1.83
N VAL A 100 19.53 11.37 -2.62
CA VAL A 100 20.02 10.01 -2.80
C VAL A 100 20.49 9.41 -1.46
N ASP A 101 21.15 10.19 -0.63
CA ASP A 101 21.63 9.72 0.68
C ASP A 101 20.46 9.40 1.62
N GLU A 102 19.42 10.23 1.66
CA GLU A 102 18.20 9.93 2.43
C GLU A 102 17.49 8.67 1.91
N ALA A 103 17.48 8.44 0.59
CA ALA A 103 16.89 7.24 0.03
C ALA A 103 17.67 5.97 0.43
N ILE A 104 19.00 6.05 0.47
CA ILE A 104 19.86 4.95 0.94
C ILE A 104 19.63 4.66 2.42
N GLU A 105 19.55 5.71 3.26
CA GLU A 105 19.24 5.56 4.68
C GLU A 105 17.84 4.93 4.88
N ALA A 106 16.83 5.35 4.11
CA ALA A 106 15.49 4.76 4.16
C ALA A 106 15.51 3.26 3.83
N VAL A 107 16.30 2.82 2.84
CA VAL A 107 16.45 1.40 2.52
C VAL A 107 17.03 0.63 3.70
N LYS A 108 18.10 1.15 4.33
CA LYS A 108 18.72 0.51 5.49
C LYS A 108 17.76 0.42 6.67
N GLU A 109 17.11 1.52 7.01
CA GLU A 109 16.12 1.59 8.10
C GLU A 109 15.01 0.55 7.93
N ILE A 110 14.49 0.39 6.70
CA ILE A 110 13.41 -0.55 6.42
C ILE A 110 13.91 -2.01 6.35
N MET A 111 14.97 -2.27 5.59
CA MET A 111 15.37 -3.64 5.24
C MET A 111 16.41 -4.24 6.20
N GLU A 112 17.37 -3.43 6.67
CA GLU A 112 18.45 -3.90 7.55
C GLU A 112 18.05 -3.79 9.02
N ASP A 113 17.60 -2.62 9.46
CA ASP A 113 17.20 -2.37 10.86
C ASP A 113 15.83 -2.96 11.19
N LYS A 114 15.09 -3.44 10.18
CA LYS A 114 13.77 -4.07 10.32
C LYS A 114 12.78 -3.21 11.10
N LYS A 115 12.82 -1.89 10.94
CA LYS A 115 11.94 -0.94 11.64
C LYS A 115 10.45 -1.30 11.54
N PHE A 116 10.04 -1.94 10.45
CA PHE A 116 8.66 -2.38 10.20
C PHE A 116 8.50 -3.91 10.21
N GLY A 117 9.41 -4.63 10.88
CA GLY A 117 9.37 -6.09 10.97
C GLY A 117 9.37 -6.75 9.58
N ASP A 118 8.51 -7.76 9.41
CA ASP A 118 8.43 -8.53 8.15
C ASP A 118 7.96 -7.71 6.95
N SER A 119 7.24 -6.60 7.17
CA SER A 119 6.88 -5.66 6.11
C SER A 119 8.09 -5.03 5.41
N GLY A 120 9.26 -5.03 6.06
CA GLY A 120 10.53 -4.58 5.51
C GLY A 120 11.32 -5.64 4.73
N ASN A 121 10.79 -6.85 4.53
CA ASN A 121 11.46 -7.89 3.74
C ASN A 121 11.48 -7.54 2.24
N ASN A 122 10.48 -6.82 1.77
CA ASN A 122 10.44 -6.23 0.43
C ASN A 122 10.20 -4.74 0.54
N ILE A 123 10.75 -4.00 -0.42
CA ILE A 123 10.47 -2.57 -0.58
C ILE A 123 10.06 -2.26 -2.01
N VAL A 124 9.31 -1.18 -2.16
CA VAL A 124 8.99 -0.57 -3.44
C VAL A 124 9.62 0.82 -3.46
N ILE A 125 10.45 1.10 -4.46
CA ILE A 125 10.99 2.42 -4.73
C ILE A 125 10.19 3.02 -5.88
N GLU A 126 9.60 4.20 -5.65
CA GLU A 126 8.72 4.86 -6.60
C GLU A 126 9.20 6.26 -6.94
N GLU A 127 8.88 6.72 -8.15
CA GLU A 127 9.01 8.14 -8.47
C GLU A 127 8.10 8.98 -7.57
N PHE A 128 8.58 10.15 -7.22
CA PHE A 128 7.77 11.12 -6.46
C PHE A 128 6.84 11.87 -7.40
N LEU A 129 5.53 11.63 -7.27
CA LEU A 129 4.52 12.34 -8.04
C LEU A 129 4.14 13.65 -7.36
N THR A 130 3.96 14.69 -8.16
CA THR A 130 3.48 16.01 -7.72
C THR A 130 2.10 16.27 -8.28
N GLY A 131 1.29 17.04 -7.55
CA GLY A 131 -0.04 17.43 -7.98
C GLY A 131 -1.08 17.41 -6.85
N PRO A 132 -2.31 17.81 -7.14
CA PRO A 132 -3.39 17.74 -6.15
C PRO A 132 -3.78 16.29 -5.89
N GLU A 133 -3.88 15.93 -4.61
CA GLU A 133 -4.34 14.60 -4.20
C GLU A 133 -5.85 14.54 -4.18
N VAL A 134 -6.42 13.53 -4.83
CA VAL A 134 -7.87 13.28 -4.87
C VAL A 134 -8.13 11.84 -4.49
N SER A 135 -9.04 11.63 -3.53
CA SER A 135 -9.51 10.29 -3.15
C SER A 135 -10.88 10.03 -3.76
N VAL A 136 -11.04 8.88 -4.40
CA VAL A 136 -12.31 8.39 -4.92
C VAL A 136 -12.59 7.03 -4.29
N LEU A 137 -13.61 7.00 -3.42
CA LEU A 137 -14.11 5.76 -2.83
C LEU A 137 -15.23 5.19 -3.68
N ALA A 138 -15.36 3.87 -3.69
CA ALA A 138 -16.44 3.22 -4.42
C ALA A 138 -16.89 1.95 -3.71
N PHE A 139 -18.19 1.66 -3.82
CA PHE A 139 -18.72 0.34 -3.48
C PHE A 139 -18.71 -0.56 -4.71
N THR A 140 -18.36 -1.83 -4.52
CA THR A 140 -18.42 -2.83 -5.57
C THR A 140 -18.90 -4.19 -5.04
N ASP A 141 -19.65 -4.90 -5.86
CA ASP A 141 -20.06 -6.28 -5.64
C ASP A 141 -19.37 -7.26 -6.61
N GLY A 142 -18.31 -6.77 -7.30
CA GLY A 142 -17.59 -7.51 -8.33
C GLY A 142 -18.22 -7.46 -9.72
N LYS A 143 -19.44 -6.90 -9.88
CA LYS A 143 -20.15 -6.73 -11.15
C LYS A 143 -20.45 -5.27 -11.45
N CYS A 144 -20.71 -4.50 -10.41
CA CYS A 144 -21.09 -3.10 -10.49
C CYS A 144 -20.18 -2.28 -9.60
N VAL A 145 -19.84 -1.08 -10.04
CA VAL A 145 -19.08 -0.10 -9.26
C VAL A 145 -19.94 1.16 -9.07
N LYS A 146 -20.09 1.58 -7.83
CA LYS A 146 -20.82 2.80 -7.44
C LYS A 146 -19.85 3.78 -6.77
N PRO A 147 -19.27 4.73 -7.51
CA PRO A 147 -18.38 5.71 -6.95
C PRO A 147 -19.13 6.66 -6.00
N MET A 148 -18.46 7.03 -4.93
CA MET A 148 -18.89 8.09 -4.02
C MET A 148 -18.40 9.44 -4.53
N VAL A 149 -18.84 10.52 -3.89
CA VAL A 149 -18.32 11.87 -4.17
C VAL A 149 -16.82 11.87 -3.88
N SER A 150 -16.04 12.33 -4.85
CA SER A 150 -14.60 12.47 -4.67
C SER A 150 -14.26 13.50 -3.60
N SER A 151 -13.23 13.22 -2.80
CA SER A 151 -12.72 14.14 -1.79
C SER A 151 -11.30 14.58 -2.13
N LYS A 152 -11.01 15.84 -1.87
CA LYS A 152 -9.65 16.38 -1.95
C LYS A 152 -9.06 16.38 -0.54
N ARG A 153 -7.88 15.82 -0.38
CA ARG A 153 -7.16 15.93 0.89
C ARG A 153 -6.80 17.41 1.10
N PRO A 154 -7.20 18.06 2.20
CA PRO A 154 -6.72 19.39 2.47
C PRO A 154 -5.20 19.33 2.59
N GLN A 155 -4.50 20.19 1.83
CA GLN A 155 -3.07 20.38 2.08
C GLN A 155 -2.93 20.81 3.54
N ALA A 156 -2.14 20.07 4.30
CA ALA A 156 -1.80 20.49 5.64
C ALA A 156 -1.12 21.87 5.51
N CYS A 157 -1.77 22.90 6.03
CA CYS A 157 -1.10 24.17 6.24
C CYS A 157 -0.13 23.96 7.40
N PHE A 158 1.17 23.87 7.09
CA PHE A 158 2.25 23.97 8.05
C PHE A 158 2.66 25.43 8.17
#